data_d66efeb35c595e474585d2208eca81c8
#
_entry.id   d66efeb35c595e474585d2208eca81c8
#
_cell.length_a   1.000
_cell.length_b   1.000
_cell.length_c   1.000
_cell.angle_alpha   90.00
_cell.angle_beta   90.00
_cell.angle_gamma   90.00
#
_symmetry.space_group_name_H-M   'P 1'
#
loop_
_entity.id
_entity.type
_entity.pdbx_description
1 polymer ?
#
loop_
_entity_poly.entity_id
_entity_poly.type
_entity_poly.pdbx_seq_one_letter_code
_entity_poly.pdbx_strand_id
1 'polypeptide(L)'
;VGFSAGGHLAAMASTIGSFKPAFSVLFYPVITAVQGKRHQGSFINLLSEQRTPEQDAAYSLESRVTADTPPAILLLSDDDKTVPPVNSTLYYNALKAHGIEASMHIYPSGGHGWGIRDSFRYKAQWQDAVLDWLRRINE
;
A
#
# COMPACT_ATOMS: atom_id res chain seq x y z
N VAL A 1 6.92 -6.50 4.31
CA VAL A 1 5.50 -6.47 4.69
C VAL A 1 5.21 -5.18 5.43
N GLY A 2 4.14 -4.49 5.09
CA GLY A 2 3.76 -3.24 5.76
C GLY A 2 2.25 -3.12 5.95
N PHE A 3 1.83 -2.61 7.11
CA PHE A 3 0.44 -2.39 7.49
C PHE A 3 0.20 -0.89 7.69
N SER A 4 -0.84 -0.31 7.08
CA SER A 4 -1.24 1.08 7.29
C SER A 4 -0.09 2.07 7.03
N ALA A 5 0.33 2.85 8.02
CA ALA A 5 1.52 3.72 7.94
C ALA A 5 2.82 2.92 7.71
N GLY A 6 2.92 1.69 8.25
CA GLY A 6 4.01 0.76 7.92
C GLY A 6 3.96 0.29 6.47
N GLY A 7 2.77 0.26 5.86
CA GLY A 7 2.60 0.08 4.42
C GLY A 7 3.20 1.22 3.61
N HIS A 8 3.06 2.46 4.07
CA HIS A 8 3.73 3.62 3.47
C HIS A 8 5.25 3.47 3.53
N LEU A 9 5.80 3.07 4.67
CA LEU A 9 7.25 2.84 4.81
C LEU A 9 7.74 1.74 3.87
N ALA A 10 7.02 0.63 3.75
CA ALA A 10 7.37 -0.46 2.84
C ALA A 10 7.29 -0.02 1.36
N ALA A 11 6.27 0.77 1.00
CA ALA A 11 6.15 1.34 -0.33
C ALA A 11 7.22 2.41 -0.60
N MET A 12 7.61 3.22 0.39
CA MET A 12 8.76 4.12 0.29
C MET A 12 10.04 3.36 -0.04
N ALA A 13 10.35 2.29 0.68
CA ALA A 13 11.52 1.45 0.41
C ALA A 13 11.48 0.89 -1.02
N SER A 14 10.29 0.58 -1.51
CA SER A 14 10.07 0.03 -2.86
C SER A 14 10.17 1.07 -3.99
N THR A 15 9.96 2.35 -3.70
CA THR A 15 9.91 3.42 -4.71
C THR A 15 11.12 4.35 -4.64
N ILE A 16 11.30 5.06 -3.54
CA ILE A 16 12.36 6.07 -3.36
C ILE A 16 13.58 5.55 -2.61
N GLY A 17 13.51 4.33 -2.07
CA GLY A 17 14.63 3.73 -1.35
C GLY A 17 15.81 3.41 -2.26
N SER A 18 17.04 3.57 -1.73
CA SER A 18 18.29 3.23 -2.43
C SER A 18 18.48 1.72 -2.58
N PHE A 19 17.99 0.95 -1.57
CA PHE A 19 17.99 -0.50 -1.57
C PHE A 19 16.55 -0.99 -1.55
N LYS A 20 16.08 -1.51 -2.67
CA LYS A 20 14.70 -1.96 -2.82
C LYS A 20 14.55 -3.41 -2.36
N PRO A 21 13.43 -3.77 -1.70
CA PRO A 21 13.12 -5.15 -1.40
C PRO A 21 12.84 -5.94 -2.69
N ALA A 22 12.92 -7.28 -2.62
CA ALA A 22 12.58 -8.13 -3.76
C ALA A 22 11.09 -8.03 -4.16
N PHE A 23 10.21 -7.78 -3.18
CA PHE A 23 8.77 -7.57 -3.35
C PHE A 23 8.20 -6.88 -2.12
N SER A 24 6.94 -6.44 -2.19
CA SER A 24 6.21 -5.92 -1.03
C SER A 24 4.84 -6.56 -0.87
N VAL A 25 4.44 -6.78 0.40
CA VAL A 25 3.10 -7.20 0.81
C VAL A 25 2.51 -6.05 1.64
N LEU A 26 1.48 -5.42 1.12
CA LEU A 26 0.94 -4.17 1.66
C LEU A 26 -0.51 -4.36 2.13
N PHE A 27 -0.72 -4.19 3.43
CA PHE A 27 -2.05 -4.27 4.04
C PHE A 27 -2.59 -2.86 4.26
N TYR A 28 -3.71 -2.54 3.60
CA TYR A 28 -4.38 -1.22 3.67
C TYR A 28 -3.38 -0.06 3.79
N PRO A 29 -2.42 0.05 2.85
CA PRO A 29 -1.31 0.98 3.00
C PRO A 29 -1.73 2.43 2.84
N VAL A 30 -1.11 3.31 3.60
CA VAL A 30 -1.09 4.74 3.30
C VAL A 30 -0.19 4.94 2.07
N ILE A 31 -0.64 5.63 1.06
CA ILE A 31 0.08 5.85 -0.20
C ILE A 31 0.06 7.30 -0.64
N THR A 32 -1.14 7.86 -0.85
CA THR A 32 -1.30 9.17 -1.49
C THR A 32 -1.32 10.31 -0.49
N ALA A 33 -0.68 11.42 -0.87
CA ALA A 33 -0.79 12.70 -0.18
C ALA A 33 -1.93 13.59 -0.72
N VAL A 34 -2.65 13.16 -1.73
CA VAL A 34 -3.73 13.94 -2.35
C VAL A 34 -4.80 14.27 -1.32
N GLN A 35 -5.14 15.57 -1.23
CA GLN A 35 -6.16 16.06 -0.31
C GLN A 35 -7.51 15.35 -0.56
N GLY A 36 -8.21 14.99 0.51
CA GLY A 36 -9.47 14.24 0.44
C GLY A 36 -9.32 12.72 0.23
N LYS A 37 -8.14 12.25 -0.12
CA LYS A 37 -7.81 10.83 -0.31
C LYS A 37 -6.79 10.32 0.69
N ARG A 38 -5.96 11.19 1.22
CA ARG A 38 -4.85 10.87 2.13
C ARG A 38 -5.30 10.53 3.55
N HIS A 39 -4.50 9.75 4.25
CA HIS A 39 -4.56 9.62 5.70
C HIS A 39 -3.77 10.79 6.34
N GLN A 40 -4.49 11.83 6.76
CA GLN A 40 -3.92 13.10 7.25
C GLN A 40 -2.89 12.91 8.37
N GLY A 41 -3.21 12.08 9.37
CA GLY A 41 -2.34 11.84 10.51
C GLY A 41 -0.97 11.27 10.14
N SER A 42 -0.90 10.38 9.14
CA SER A 42 0.38 9.83 8.68
C SER A 42 1.29 10.92 8.10
N PHE A 43 0.74 11.84 7.32
CA PHE A 43 1.53 12.93 6.72
C PHE A 43 1.91 14.00 7.73
N ILE A 44 1.06 14.27 8.73
CA ILE A 44 1.42 15.15 9.86
C ILE A 44 2.59 14.55 10.64
N ASN A 45 2.54 13.28 10.96
CA ASN A 45 3.59 12.59 11.72
C ASN A 45 4.91 12.49 10.94
N LEU A 46 4.84 12.32 9.62
CA LEU A 46 6.02 12.20 8.78
C LEU A 46 6.68 13.55 8.47
N LEU A 47 5.88 14.57 8.15
CA LEU A 47 6.35 15.81 7.54
C LEU A 47 6.03 17.07 8.37
N SER A 48 5.28 16.99 9.45
CA SER A 48 4.70 18.07 10.26
C SER A 48 3.41 18.67 9.70
N GLU A 49 2.74 19.47 10.53
CA GLU A 49 1.55 20.24 10.10
C GLU A 49 1.89 21.35 9.11
N GLN A 50 3.12 21.87 9.19
CA GLN A 50 3.61 22.99 8.37
C GLN A 50 4.27 22.55 7.06
N ARG A 51 4.01 21.31 6.63
CA ARG A 51 4.58 20.76 5.39
C ARG A 51 4.13 21.54 4.15
N THR A 52 4.97 21.53 3.15
CA THR A 52 4.69 22.16 1.85
C THR A 52 4.02 21.18 0.89
N PRO A 53 3.33 21.68 -0.18
CA PRO A 53 2.82 20.82 -1.26
C PRO A 53 3.90 19.98 -1.94
N GLU A 54 5.12 20.51 -2.05
CA GLU A 54 6.28 19.79 -2.62
C GLU A 54 6.69 18.60 -1.74
N GLN A 55 6.66 18.76 -0.42
CA GLN A 55 6.91 17.67 0.53
C GLN A 55 5.82 16.63 0.45
N ASP A 56 4.55 17.01 0.40
CA ASP A 56 3.44 16.09 0.19
C ASP A 56 3.63 15.27 -1.10
N ALA A 57 3.95 15.93 -2.22
CA ALA A 57 4.17 15.28 -3.51
C ALA A 57 5.36 14.31 -3.47
N ALA A 58 6.44 14.64 -2.78
CA ALA A 58 7.62 13.79 -2.65
C ALA A 58 7.32 12.45 -1.97
N TYR A 59 6.31 12.40 -1.10
CA TYR A 59 5.89 11.21 -0.35
C TYR A 59 4.51 10.66 -0.77
N SER A 60 3.97 11.13 -1.88
CA SER A 60 2.80 10.57 -2.56
C SER A 60 3.28 9.45 -3.49
N LEU A 61 3.27 8.21 -2.99
CA LEU A 61 4.10 7.14 -3.54
C LEU A 61 3.61 6.58 -4.87
N GLU A 62 2.33 6.76 -5.21
CA GLU A 62 1.81 6.43 -6.54
C GLU A 62 2.53 7.22 -7.65
N SER A 63 3.01 8.41 -7.34
CA SER A 63 3.78 9.23 -8.28
C SER A 63 5.29 8.90 -8.30
N ARG A 64 5.73 8.02 -7.41
CA ARG A 64 7.14 7.64 -7.26
C ARG A 64 7.46 6.25 -7.81
N VAL A 65 6.47 5.55 -8.34
CA VAL A 65 6.65 4.27 -9.01
C VAL A 65 7.48 4.46 -10.29
N THR A 66 8.45 3.58 -10.50
CA THR A 66 9.29 3.53 -11.70
C THR A 66 9.37 2.09 -12.23
N ALA A 67 10.03 1.90 -13.36
CA ALA A 67 10.26 0.56 -13.91
C ALA A 67 11.07 -0.37 -12.97
N ASP A 68 11.81 0.20 -12.02
CA ASP A 68 12.62 -0.54 -11.04
C ASP A 68 11.88 -0.82 -9.72
N THR A 69 10.61 -0.40 -9.61
CA THR A 69 9.79 -0.71 -8.45
C THR A 69 9.50 -2.20 -8.40
N PRO A 70 9.73 -2.89 -7.26
CA PRO A 70 9.51 -4.33 -7.18
C PRO A 70 8.02 -4.71 -7.21
N PRO A 71 7.71 -5.98 -7.50
CA PRO A 71 6.36 -6.51 -7.45
C PRO A 71 5.67 -6.28 -6.10
N ALA A 72 4.36 -6.14 -6.11
CA ALA A 72 3.57 -5.92 -4.90
C ALA A 72 2.23 -6.67 -4.92
N ILE A 73 1.81 -7.12 -3.73
CA ILE A 73 0.44 -7.52 -3.48
C ILE A 73 -0.19 -6.60 -2.44
N LEU A 74 -1.40 -6.13 -2.72
CA LEU A 74 -2.17 -5.24 -1.86
C LEU A 74 -3.43 -5.93 -1.34
N LEU A 75 -3.71 -5.76 -0.06
CA LEU A 75 -4.81 -6.40 0.65
C LEU A 75 -5.53 -5.35 1.50
N LEU A 76 -6.82 -5.16 1.28
CA LEU A 76 -7.58 -4.09 1.94
C LEU A 76 -9.07 -4.44 2.04
N SER A 77 -9.82 -3.64 2.79
CA SER A 77 -11.28 -3.71 2.86
C SER A 77 -11.92 -2.53 2.14
N ASP A 78 -13.01 -2.80 1.44
CA ASP A 78 -13.77 -1.78 0.71
C ASP A 78 -14.38 -0.71 1.64
N ASP A 79 -14.74 -1.12 2.85
CA ASP A 79 -15.34 -0.27 3.87
C ASP A 79 -14.32 0.45 4.79
N ASP A 80 -13.05 0.49 4.43
CA ASP A 80 -12.01 1.20 5.20
C ASP A 80 -12.22 2.72 5.12
N LYS A 81 -12.59 3.32 6.24
CA LYS A 81 -12.81 4.78 6.38
C LYS A 81 -11.60 5.51 6.96
N THR A 82 -10.61 4.79 7.46
CA THR A 82 -9.38 5.36 8.04
C THR A 82 -8.35 5.64 6.96
N VAL A 83 -8.04 4.63 6.16
CA VAL A 83 -7.20 4.76 4.96
C VAL A 83 -8.05 4.35 3.76
N PRO A 84 -8.62 5.31 3.03
CA PRO A 84 -9.55 4.99 1.94
C PRO A 84 -8.94 4.05 0.90
N PRO A 85 -9.71 3.10 0.35
CA PRO A 85 -9.26 2.14 -0.67
C PRO A 85 -8.53 2.77 -1.86
N VAL A 86 -8.83 4.03 -2.18
CA VAL A 86 -8.19 4.77 -3.26
C VAL A 86 -6.66 4.85 -3.12
N ASN A 87 -6.12 4.79 -1.90
CA ASN A 87 -4.67 4.70 -1.69
C ASN A 87 -4.09 3.48 -2.42
N SER A 88 -4.69 2.33 -2.21
CA SER A 88 -4.24 1.07 -2.84
C SER A 88 -4.50 1.04 -4.34
N THR A 89 -5.64 1.52 -4.81
CA THR A 89 -5.96 1.52 -6.24
C THR A 89 -5.05 2.45 -7.03
N LEU A 90 -4.68 3.62 -6.48
CA LEU A 90 -3.70 4.51 -7.12
C LEU A 90 -2.32 3.86 -7.24
N TYR A 91 -1.86 3.19 -6.19
CA TYR A 91 -0.57 2.51 -6.22
C TYR A 91 -0.57 1.32 -7.19
N TYR A 92 -1.62 0.50 -7.15
CA TYR A 92 -1.82 -0.61 -8.09
C TYR A 92 -1.79 -0.12 -9.55
N ASN A 93 -2.55 0.93 -9.86
CA ASN A 93 -2.59 1.50 -11.21
C ASN A 93 -1.22 2.01 -11.66
N ALA A 94 -0.48 2.66 -10.77
CA ALA A 94 0.88 3.12 -11.07
C ALA A 94 1.84 1.95 -11.35
N LEU A 95 1.77 0.87 -10.57
CA LEU A 95 2.55 -0.35 -10.84
C LEU A 95 2.22 -0.93 -12.21
N LYS A 96 0.93 -1.06 -12.54
CA LYS A 96 0.50 -1.61 -13.84
C LYS A 96 0.92 -0.72 -15.01
N ALA A 97 0.87 0.61 -14.84
CA ALA A 97 1.32 1.56 -15.87
C ALA A 97 2.83 1.44 -16.18
N HIS A 98 3.63 0.97 -15.22
CA HIS A 98 5.07 0.73 -15.39
C HIS A 98 5.41 -0.73 -15.71
N GLY A 99 4.40 -1.57 -16.01
CA GLY A 99 4.61 -2.98 -16.34
C GLY A 99 5.04 -3.85 -15.16
N ILE A 100 4.87 -3.37 -13.92
CA ILE A 100 5.24 -4.11 -12.72
C ILE A 100 4.16 -5.13 -12.38
N GLU A 101 4.57 -6.32 -11.97
CA GLU A 101 3.65 -7.33 -11.47
C GLU A 101 2.99 -6.86 -10.17
N ALA A 102 1.68 -6.83 -10.16
CA ALA A 102 0.90 -6.43 -9.00
C ALA A 102 -0.39 -7.25 -8.92
N SER A 103 -0.78 -7.56 -7.68
CA SER A 103 -2.04 -8.18 -7.34
C SER A 103 -2.76 -7.35 -6.28
N MET A 104 -4.08 -7.26 -6.33
CA MET A 104 -4.85 -6.51 -5.34
C MET A 104 -6.12 -7.27 -4.98
N HIS A 105 -6.36 -7.42 -3.68
CA HIS A 105 -7.54 -8.08 -3.13
C HIS A 105 -8.29 -7.10 -2.23
N ILE A 106 -9.51 -6.75 -2.64
CA ILE A 106 -10.40 -5.86 -1.90
C ILE A 106 -11.52 -6.71 -1.31
N TYR A 107 -11.53 -6.84 0.01
CA TYR A 107 -12.56 -7.58 0.73
C TYR A 107 -13.77 -6.69 1.03
N PRO A 108 -14.99 -7.21 0.97
CA PRO A 108 -16.21 -6.39 1.09
C PRO A 108 -16.33 -5.64 2.42
N SER A 109 -15.75 -6.16 3.50
CA SER A 109 -15.87 -5.58 4.84
C SER A 109 -14.65 -5.93 5.71
N GLY A 110 -14.54 -5.26 6.85
CA GLY A 110 -13.47 -5.47 7.83
C GLY A 110 -12.87 -4.16 8.33
N GLY A 111 -13.14 -3.06 7.65
CA GLY A 111 -12.60 -1.75 8.01
C GLY A 111 -11.08 -1.71 7.96
N HIS A 112 -10.48 -1.00 8.91
CA HIS A 112 -9.03 -0.81 9.01
C HIS A 112 -8.41 -1.60 10.16
N GLY A 113 -7.17 -2.05 9.97
CA GLY A 113 -6.35 -2.55 11.07
C GLY A 113 -6.61 -4.00 11.48
N TRP A 114 -7.25 -4.80 10.64
CA TRP A 114 -7.54 -6.21 10.97
C TRP A 114 -6.27 -7.10 11.04
N GLY A 115 -5.23 -6.81 10.26
CA GLY A 115 -3.95 -7.51 10.31
C GLY A 115 -4.09 -9.03 10.29
N ILE A 116 -3.49 -9.67 11.30
CA ILE A 116 -3.50 -11.13 11.48
C ILE A 116 -4.60 -11.61 12.45
N ARG A 117 -5.55 -10.75 12.82
CA ARG A 117 -6.58 -11.10 13.80
C ARG A 117 -7.45 -12.24 13.31
N ASP A 118 -7.74 -13.20 14.20
CA ASP A 118 -8.61 -14.34 13.91
C ASP A 118 -10.06 -13.91 13.65
N SER A 119 -10.47 -12.78 14.22
CA SER A 119 -11.80 -12.20 14.01
C SER A 119 -12.03 -11.63 12.61
N PHE A 120 -10.99 -11.45 11.80
CA PHE A 120 -11.18 -10.97 10.44
C PHE A 120 -11.77 -12.08 9.56
N ARG A 121 -12.96 -11.83 9.05
CA ARG A 121 -13.75 -12.82 8.30
C ARG A 121 -13.03 -13.43 7.11
N TYR A 122 -12.16 -12.66 6.45
CA TYR A 122 -11.46 -13.06 5.22
C TYR A 122 -9.99 -13.44 5.48
N LYS A 123 -9.64 -13.82 6.73
CA LYS A 123 -8.27 -14.16 7.10
C LYS A 123 -7.72 -15.31 6.26
N ALA A 124 -8.44 -16.41 6.14
CA ALA A 124 -8.01 -17.56 5.34
C ALA A 124 -7.79 -17.17 3.88
N GLN A 125 -8.70 -16.38 3.30
CA GLN A 125 -8.62 -15.96 1.91
C GLN A 125 -7.40 -15.09 1.64
N TRP A 126 -7.07 -14.12 2.50
CA TRP A 126 -5.88 -13.32 2.26
C TRP A 126 -4.59 -14.11 2.46
N GLN A 127 -4.56 -15.05 3.40
CA GLN A 127 -3.40 -15.91 3.61
C GLN A 127 -3.14 -16.78 2.39
N ASP A 128 -4.15 -17.40 1.84
CA ASP A 128 -4.05 -18.20 0.62
C ASP A 128 -3.62 -17.34 -0.58
N ALA A 129 -4.22 -16.16 -0.73
CA ALA A 129 -3.87 -15.23 -1.81
C ALA A 129 -2.39 -14.80 -1.76
N VAL A 130 -1.86 -14.49 -0.58
CA VAL A 130 -0.45 -14.14 -0.40
C VAL A 130 0.46 -15.33 -0.70
N LEU A 131 0.13 -16.53 -0.19
CA LEU A 131 0.92 -17.73 -0.45
C LEU A 131 0.97 -18.09 -1.94
N ASP A 132 -0.15 -18.03 -2.62
CA ASP A 132 -0.22 -18.30 -4.06
C ASP A 132 0.53 -17.26 -4.87
N TRP A 133 0.41 -15.99 -4.50
CA TRP A 133 1.16 -14.92 -5.13
C TRP A 133 2.67 -15.07 -4.94
N LEU A 134 3.13 -15.40 -3.72
CA LEU A 134 4.55 -15.63 -3.42
C LEU A 134 5.13 -16.82 -4.19
N ARG A 135 4.37 -17.89 -4.38
CA ARG A 135 4.79 -19.01 -5.22
C ARG A 135 5.00 -18.56 -6.66
N ARG A 136 4.04 -17.83 -7.20
CA ARG A 136 4.05 -17.38 -8.60
C ARG A 136 5.21 -16.43 -8.91
N ILE A 137 5.51 -15.45 -8.04
CA ILE A 137 6.61 -14.51 -8.29
C ILE A 137 8.00 -15.12 -8.14
N ASN A 138 8.11 -16.33 -7.55
CA ASN A 138 9.38 -17.04 -7.40
C ASN A 138 9.59 -18.13 -8.48
N GLU A 139 8.63 -18.28 -9.36
CA GLU A 139 8.76 -19.14 -10.54
C GLU A 139 9.58 -18.45 -11.64
#